data_d181aa1da4d0b23247c80146aa244b4f
#
_entry.id   d181aa1da4d0b23247c80146aa244b4f
#
_cell.length_a   1.000
_cell.length_b   1.000
_cell.length_c   1.000
_cell.angle_alpha   90.00
_cell.angle_beta   90.00
_cell.angle_gamma   90.00
#
_symmetry.space_group_name_H-M   'P 1'
#
loop_
_entity.id
_entity.type
_entity.pdbx_description
1 polymer ?
#
loop_
_entity_poly.entity_id
_entity_poly.type
_entity_poly.pdbx_seq_one_letter_code
_entity_poly.pdbx_strand_id
1 'polypeptide(L)'
;MKKRSFQVLATLGVLGAATTTAHAQSSVTLYGLIDTSLVYSNSQKGHSNIQMSSGTLSGSRWGLRGQEDLGGGLSALFVLENGFSSTTGTLGQNGREFGRAAYVGLSGGFGKVTAGRQNDTSADFLGALTAANQWAGGLGAHPGNTDNLYVNERISNSVKFISNDYAGFRFSGLFSFGGTAGDFSNNRVWGLGATYANGPFVVAASYVNATTPNTGLFDGTAGAAAISPNNTPIYSGYASARTLQIAAVGGAYTFGAATFGLIYSNSKFKDLGSGAAAAPVARFAGDTATFDNLEANFRYQLSPATLLGVAYNYTRTHGAGEAHYNQVNAGADYFLSKRTDVYLSAGWQAASGIDSTGHAATAALWPITASSTSHQLVTALGLRHKF
;
A
#
# COMPACT_ATOMS: atom_id res chain seq x y z
N MET A 1 61.42 20.45 -75.89
CA MET A 1 60.27 21.02 -75.21
C MET A 1 59.26 19.90 -74.82
N LYS A 2 59.33 19.43 -73.54
CA LYS A 2 58.42 18.42 -73.05
C LYS A 2 57.75 18.93 -71.76
N LYS A 3 56.43 19.17 -71.80
CA LYS A 3 55.61 19.51 -70.63
C LYS A 3 55.40 18.27 -69.77
N ARG A 4 55.76 18.33 -68.53
CA ARG A 4 55.41 17.30 -67.52
C ARG A 4 54.16 17.75 -66.78
N SER A 5 53.09 16.98 -66.93
CA SER A 5 51.85 17.13 -66.17
C SER A 5 51.98 16.50 -64.78
N PHE A 6 51.75 17.26 -63.73
CA PHE A 6 51.67 16.76 -62.33
C PHE A 6 50.21 16.34 -62.10
N GLN A 7 50.01 15.04 -61.86
CA GLN A 7 48.74 14.53 -61.34
C GLN A 7 48.78 14.53 -59.82
N VAL A 8 47.95 15.32 -59.18
CA VAL A 8 47.70 15.28 -57.71
C VAL A 8 46.59 14.27 -57.47
N LEU A 9 46.93 13.15 -56.85
CA LEU A 9 45.96 12.16 -56.35
C LEU A 9 45.39 12.67 -55.00
N ALA A 10 44.15 13.11 -55.01
CA ALA A 10 43.43 13.45 -53.79
C ALA A 10 42.78 12.17 -53.23
N THR A 11 43.38 11.64 -52.15
CA THR A 11 42.82 10.51 -51.37
C THR A 11 41.77 11.06 -50.43
N LEU A 12 40.48 10.95 -50.77
CA LEU A 12 39.35 11.17 -49.85
C LEU A 12 39.29 9.96 -48.89
N GLY A 13 39.74 10.14 -47.67
CA GLY A 13 39.45 9.21 -46.56
C GLY A 13 38.01 9.35 -46.13
N VAL A 14 37.16 8.39 -46.48
CA VAL A 14 35.82 8.25 -45.93
C VAL A 14 35.97 7.73 -44.50
N LEU A 15 35.87 8.64 -43.51
CA LEU A 15 35.61 8.23 -42.12
C LEU A 15 34.17 7.73 -42.06
N GLY A 16 33.99 6.42 -42.13
CA GLY A 16 32.73 5.78 -41.77
C GLY A 16 32.51 5.95 -40.29
N ALA A 17 31.67 6.91 -39.88
CA ALA A 17 31.12 6.97 -38.55
C ALA A 17 30.29 5.70 -38.35
N ALA A 18 30.85 4.70 -37.69
CA ALA A 18 30.12 3.57 -37.15
C ALA A 18 29.16 4.12 -36.07
N THR A 19 27.94 4.48 -36.46
CA THR A 19 26.84 4.68 -35.52
C THR A 19 26.57 3.31 -34.92
N THR A 20 27.17 3.01 -33.78
CA THR A 20 26.70 1.94 -32.92
C THR A 20 25.29 2.31 -32.52
N THR A 21 24.29 1.74 -33.17
CA THR A 21 22.91 1.75 -32.68
C THR A 21 22.96 1.04 -31.34
N ALA A 22 23.02 1.82 -30.26
CA ALA A 22 22.74 1.31 -28.93
C ALA A 22 21.30 0.79 -28.99
N HIS A 23 21.13 -0.52 -29.13
CA HIS A 23 19.84 -1.16 -28.96
C HIS A 23 19.49 -1.02 -27.49
N ALA A 24 18.80 0.06 -27.15
CA ALA A 24 18.14 0.19 -25.87
C ALA A 24 17.24 -1.03 -25.71
N GLN A 25 17.60 -1.93 -24.80
CA GLN A 25 16.82 -3.15 -24.57
C GLN A 25 15.58 -2.77 -23.79
N SER A 26 14.56 -2.34 -24.51
CA SER A 26 13.24 -2.05 -23.94
C SER A 26 12.55 -3.36 -23.60
N SER A 27 12.08 -3.49 -22.36
CA SER A 27 11.32 -4.66 -21.93
C SER A 27 9.96 -4.24 -21.39
N VAL A 28 8.91 -4.93 -21.85
CA VAL A 28 7.58 -4.82 -21.26
C VAL A 28 7.19 -6.18 -20.71
N THR A 29 6.84 -6.22 -19.43
CA THR A 29 6.46 -7.46 -18.74
C THR A 29 5.00 -7.37 -18.32
N LEU A 30 4.20 -8.35 -18.74
CA LEU A 30 2.91 -8.64 -18.15
C LEU A 30 3.14 -9.43 -16.86
N TYR A 31 2.46 -9.04 -15.79
CA TYR A 31 2.53 -9.73 -14.50
C TYR A 31 1.19 -9.64 -13.79
N GLY A 32 1.01 -10.51 -12.80
CA GLY A 32 -0.20 -10.47 -12.00
C GLY A 32 -0.28 -11.57 -10.97
N LEU A 33 -1.42 -11.58 -10.29
CA LEU A 33 -1.84 -12.68 -9.43
C LEU A 33 -3.37 -12.74 -9.34
N ILE A 34 -3.85 -13.94 -9.11
CA ILE A 34 -5.25 -14.23 -8.78
C ILE A 34 -5.26 -14.89 -7.40
N ASP A 35 -6.06 -14.36 -6.51
CA ASP A 35 -6.25 -14.85 -5.14
C ASP A 35 -7.76 -14.97 -4.90
N THR A 36 -8.21 -16.19 -4.63
CA THR A 36 -9.62 -16.50 -4.39
C THR A 36 -9.73 -17.41 -3.18
N SER A 37 -10.65 -17.10 -2.28
CA SER A 37 -10.84 -17.84 -1.04
C SER A 37 -12.30 -18.08 -0.70
N LEU A 38 -12.56 -19.14 0.06
CA LEU A 38 -13.77 -19.36 0.81
C LEU A 38 -13.58 -18.76 2.20
N VAL A 39 -14.46 -17.83 2.56
CA VAL A 39 -14.38 -17.09 3.82
C VAL A 39 -15.61 -17.40 4.67
N TYR A 40 -15.37 -17.78 5.91
CA TYR A 40 -16.39 -17.88 6.95
C TYR A 40 -16.23 -16.71 7.93
N SER A 41 -17.33 -16.06 8.28
CA SER A 41 -17.41 -15.09 9.38
C SER A 41 -18.52 -15.50 10.33
N ASN A 42 -18.25 -15.45 11.63
CA ASN A 42 -19.27 -15.75 12.66
C ASN A 42 -20.31 -14.64 12.78
N SER A 43 -19.97 -13.40 12.38
CA SER A 43 -20.87 -12.26 12.47
C SER A 43 -20.56 -11.21 11.40
N GLN A 44 -21.52 -10.98 10.51
CA GLN A 44 -21.63 -9.83 9.62
C GLN A 44 -23.00 -9.22 9.86
N LYS A 45 -23.06 -8.04 10.47
CA LYS A 45 -24.33 -7.41 10.90
C LYS A 45 -25.19 -8.37 11.75
N GLY A 46 -24.59 -9.21 12.57
CA GLY A 46 -25.25 -10.14 13.47
C GLY A 46 -25.51 -11.55 12.95
N HIS A 47 -25.16 -11.85 11.71
CA HIS A 47 -25.38 -13.16 11.08
C HIS A 47 -24.05 -13.80 10.68
N SER A 48 -23.95 -15.12 10.82
CA SER A 48 -22.84 -15.87 10.23
C SER A 48 -22.95 -15.87 8.71
N ASN A 49 -21.81 -15.86 8.02
CA ASN A 49 -21.79 -15.87 6.57
C ASN A 49 -20.67 -16.76 6.04
N ILE A 50 -20.92 -17.43 4.92
CA ILE A 50 -19.93 -18.13 4.12
C ILE A 50 -20.00 -17.54 2.73
N GLN A 51 -18.87 -17.05 2.22
CA GLN A 51 -18.80 -16.39 0.93
C GLN A 51 -17.49 -16.67 0.20
N MET A 52 -17.51 -16.59 -1.13
CA MET A 52 -16.29 -16.48 -1.91
C MET A 52 -15.77 -15.04 -1.82
N SER A 53 -14.45 -14.89 -1.65
CA SER A 53 -13.80 -13.58 -1.59
C SER A 53 -12.61 -13.53 -2.54
N SER A 54 -12.37 -12.36 -3.11
CA SER A 54 -11.21 -12.08 -3.95
C SER A 54 -10.16 -11.32 -3.16
N GLY A 55 -8.91 -11.78 -3.23
CA GLY A 55 -7.80 -11.00 -2.70
C GLY A 55 -7.68 -10.99 -1.19
N THR A 56 -8.12 -12.03 -0.50
CA THR A 56 -8.06 -12.11 0.97
C THR A 56 -6.63 -12.06 1.50
N LEU A 57 -5.71 -12.81 0.90
CA LEU A 57 -4.29 -12.76 1.24
C LEU A 57 -3.56 -11.66 0.44
N SER A 58 -3.87 -11.51 -0.85
CA SER A 58 -3.24 -10.50 -1.72
C SER A 58 -4.22 -10.06 -2.81
N GLY A 59 -4.57 -8.78 -2.88
CA GLY A 59 -5.51 -8.26 -3.88
C GLY A 59 -5.22 -8.74 -5.29
N SER A 60 -6.21 -9.39 -5.93
CA SER A 60 -6.11 -9.87 -7.31
C SER A 60 -5.84 -8.71 -8.26
N ARG A 61 -4.87 -8.88 -9.16
CA ARG A 61 -4.35 -7.82 -10.02
C ARG A 61 -3.67 -8.36 -11.25
N TRP A 62 -3.60 -7.52 -12.26
CA TRP A 62 -2.68 -7.68 -13.39
C TRP A 62 -2.08 -6.33 -13.76
N GLY A 63 -0.95 -6.32 -14.42
CA GLY A 63 -0.30 -5.07 -14.80
C GLY A 63 0.75 -5.25 -15.87
N LEU A 64 1.13 -4.12 -16.44
CA LEU A 64 2.24 -3.93 -17.35
C LEU A 64 3.29 -3.08 -16.66
N ARG A 65 4.54 -3.50 -16.74
CA ARG A 65 5.69 -2.67 -16.37
C ARG A 65 6.69 -2.68 -17.51
N GLY A 66 7.25 -1.53 -17.77
CA GLY A 66 8.28 -1.38 -18.80
C GLY A 66 9.46 -0.60 -18.29
N GLN A 67 10.61 -0.88 -18.87
CA GLN A 67 11.83 -0.13 -18.67
C GLN A 67 12.58 -0.01 -19.99
N GLU A 68 13.09 1.19 -20.27
CA GLU A 68 13.90 1.53 -21.42
C GLU A 68 15.24 2.10 -20.92
N ASP A 69 16.34 1.56 -21.39
CA ASP A 69 17.66 2.12 -21.14
C ASP A 69 17.88 3.32 -22.08
N LEU A 70 18.08 4.49 -21.50
CA LEU A 70 18.35 5.74 -22.23
C LEU A 70 19.84 6.00 -22.42
N GLY A 71 20.70 5.10 -21.96
CA GLY A 71 22.16 5.28 -21.94
C GLY A 71 22.65 6.08 -20.74
N GLY A 72 23.98 6.02 -20.51
CA GLY A 72 24.61 6.77 -19.42
C GLY A 72 24.15 6.38 -18.02
N GLY A 73 23.54 5.21 -17.84
CA GLY A 73 22.97 4.74 -16.56
C GLY A 73 21.61 5.35 -16.24
N LEU A 74 20.97 6.01 -17.19
CA LEU A 74 19.61 6.56 -17.09
C LEU A 74 18.61 5.60 -17.72
N SER A 75 17.48 5.37 -17.07
CA SER A 75 16.37 4.57 -17.62
C SER A 75 15.04 5.29 -17.44
N ALA A 76 14.18 5.19 -18.45
CA ALA A 76 12.76 5.49 -18.33
C ALA A 76 12.00 4.25 -17.89
N LEU A 77 10.93 4.43 -17.10
CA LEU A 77 10.11 3.33 -16.62
C LEU A 77 8.63 3.72 -16.54
N PHE A 78 7.76 2.73 -16.63
CA PHE A 78 6.33 2.91 -16.35
C PHE A 78 5.76 1.68 -15.64
N VAL A 79 4.67 1.90 -14.92
CA VAL A 79 3.82 0.84 -14.36
C VAL A 79 2.35 1.22 -14.53
N LEU A 80 1.58 0.27 -15.04
CA LEU A 80 0.13 0.30 -15.08
C LEU A 80 -0.38 -0.97 -14.39
N GLU A 81 -1.10 -0.85 -13.27
CA GLU A 81 -1.59 -1.98 -12.49
C GLU A 81 -3.08 -1.85 -12.20
N ASN A 82 -3.83 -2.85 -12.67
CA ASN A 82 -5.26 -3.03 -12.43
C ASN A 82 -5.48 -3.90 -11.19
N GLY A 83 -6.49 -3.56 -10.40
CA GLY A 83 -7.03 -4.46 -9.38
C GLY A 83 -8.42 -4.92 -9.78
N PHE A 84 -8.74 -6.18 -9.54
CA PHE A 84 -10.04 -6.75 -9.90
C PHE A 84 -10.54 -7.75 -8.85
N SER A 85 -11.83 -8.03 -8.91
CA SER A 85 -12.43 -9.11 -8.14
C SER A 85 -12.42 -10.40 -8.97
N SER A 86 -11.74 -11.43 -8.49
CA SER A 86 -11.76 -12.75 -9.14
C SER A 86 -13.10 -13.49 -9.01
N THR A 87 -13.97 -13.04 -8.10
CA THR A 87 -15.29 -13.65 -7.88
C THR A 87 -16.41 -13.04 -8.74
N THR A 88 -16.22 -11.79 -9.20
CA THR A 88 -17.25 -11.05 -9.95
C THR A 88 -16.75 -10.51 -11.29
N GLY A 89 -15.42 -10.46 -11.52
CA GLY A 89 -14.79 -9.86 -12.70
C GLY A 89 -14.80 -8.31 -12.69
N THR A 90 -15.32 -7.67 -11.65
CA THR A 90 -15.39 -6.20 -11.57
C THR A 90 -14.04 -5.56 -11.26
N LEU A 91 -13.84 -4.31 -11.73
CA LEU A 91 -12.67 -3.52 -11.39
C LEU A 91 -12.63 -3.17 -9.91
N GLY A 92 -11.45 -3.23 -9.31
CA GLY A 92 -11.17 -2.74 -7.96
C GLY A 92 -11.01 -1.22 -7.88
N GLN A 93 -10.59 -0.73 -6.71
CA GLN A 93 -10.26 0.68 -6.46
C GLN A 93 -11.30 1.68 -7.01
N ASN A 94 -12.58 1.42 -6.69
CA ASN A 94 -13.73 2.24 -7.12
C ASN A 94 -13.92 2.27 -8.65
N GLY A 95 -13.73 1.12 -9.31
CA GLY A 95 -13.96 0.97 -10.75
C GLY A 95 -12.85 1.54 -11.63
N ARG A 96 -11.67 1.84 -11.08
CA ARG A 96 -10.54 2.35 -11.86
C ARG A 96 -9.81 1.23 -12.58
N GLU A 97 -9.56 1.41 -13.89
CA GLU A 97 -8.81 0.43 -14.68
C GLU A 97 -7.38 0.24 -14.16
N PHE A 98 -6.66 1.31 -13.87
CA PHE A 98 -5.32 1.26 -13.27
C PHE A 98 -5.32 1.85 -11.85
N GLY A 99 -6.24 1.36 -11.02
CA GLY A 99 -6.47 1.92 -9.70
C GLY A 99 -5.38 1.60 -8.67
N ARG A 100 -4.52 0.62 -8.94
CA ARG A 100 -3.42 0.23 -8.04
C ARG A 100 -2.14 1.00 -8.32
N ALA A 101 -1.78 1.19 -9.60
CA ALA A 101 -0.66 2.02 -10.02
C ALA A 101 -0.85 2.51 -11.45
N ALA A 102 -0.52 3.77 -11.71
CA ALA A 102 -0.46 4.38 -13.03
C ALA A 102 0.58 5.51 -12.99
N TYR A 103 1.82 5.19 -13.31
CA TYR A 103 2.90 6.17 -13.26
C TYR A 103 3.99 5.92 -14.31
N VAL A 104 4.70 6.99 -14.64
CA VAL A 104 5.92 7.01 -15.44
C VAL A 104 7.05 7.60 -14.60
N GLY A 105 8.30 7.30 -14.93
CA GLY A 105 9.41 7.86 -14.18
C GLY A 105 10.77 7.66 -14.84
N LEU A 106 11.77 8.20 -14.16
CA LEU A 106 13.19 8.07 -14.50
C LEU A 106 13.95 7.46 -13.31
N SER A 107 14.93 6.62 -13.61
CA SER A 107 15.85 6.07 -12.61
C SER A 107 17.29 6.16 -13.10
N GLY A 108 18.19 6.35 -12.17
CA GLY A 108 19.63 6.49 -12.49
C GLY A 108 20.50 6.53 -11.25
N GLY A 109 21.72 7.07 -11.36
CA GLY A 109 22.64 7.24 -10.24
C GLY A 109 22.10 8.13 -9.11
N PHE A 110 21.08 8.96 -9.38
CA PHE A 110 20.43 9.81 -8.40
C PHE A 110 19.33 9.10 -7.59
N GLY A 111 18.89 7.91 -8.00
CA GLY A 111 17.73 7.21 -7.48
C GLY A 111 16.61 7.10 -8.51
N LYS A 112 15.35 7.17 -8.08
CA LYS A 112 14.18 7.04 -8.92
C LYS A 112 13.16 8.15 -8.63
N VAL A 113 12.70 8.85 -9.68
CA VAL A 113 11.60 9.82 -9.64
C VAL A 113 10.44 9.27 -10.47
N THR A 114 9.24 9.27 -9.91
CA THR A 114 8.02 8.80 -10.57
C THR A 114 6.91 9.82 -10.44
N ALA A 115 6.06 9.93 -11.46
CA ALA A 115 4.90 10.82 -11.48
C ALA A 115 3.63 10.05 -11.88
N GLY A 116 2.56 10.21 -11.10
CA GLY A 116 1.28 9.56 -11.34
C GLY A 116 0.61 9.04 -10.07
N ARG A 117 -0.18 7.96 -10.20
CA ARG A 117 -0.85 7.28 -9.09
C ARG A 117 0.01 6.15 -8.55
N GLN A 118 0.31 6.18 -7.25
CA GLN A 118 1.25 5.26 -6.62
C GLN A 118 1.05 5.16 -5.10
N ASN A 119 1.76 4.25 -4.45
CA ASN A 119 1.73 4.10 -2.99
C ASN A 119 2.37 5.29 -2.29
N ASP A 120 1.96 5.53 -1.04
CA ASP A 120 2.64 6.45 -0.13
C ASP A 120 3.97 5.89 0.41
N THR A 121 4.70 6.71 1.15
CA THR A 121 6.02 6.35 1.69
C THR A 121 5.97 5.34 2.83
N SER A 122 4.85 5.25 3.58
CA SER A 122 4.65 4.28 4.65
C SER A 122 4.51 2.88 4.07
N ALA A 123 3.72 2.77 3.00
CA ALA A 123 3.53 1.53 2.25
C ALA A 123 4.85 0.99 1.68
N ASP A 124 5.73 1.87 1.17
CA ASP A 124 6.98 1.47 0.54
C ASP A 124 7.97 0.82 1.52
N PHE A 125 8.01 1.26 2.78
CA PHE A 125 9.03 0.81 3.73
C PHE A 125 8.48 0.01 4.91
N LEU A 126 7.35 0.42 5.48
CA LEU A 126 6.77 -0.24 6.65
C LEU A 126 5.80 -1.34 6.29
N GLY A 127 5.10 -1.21 5.16
CA GLY A 127 4.12 -2.20 4.74
C GLY A 127 4.67 -3.63 4.76
N ALA A 128 5.89 -3.83 4.24
CA ALA A 128 6.53 -5.15 4.20
C ALA A 128 6.85 -5.76 5.57
N LEU A 129 6.83 -4.95 6.65
CA LEU A 129 7.10 -5.41 8.02
C LEU A 129 5.84 -5.91 8.72
N THR A 130 4.63 -5.56 8.24
CA THR A 130 3.36 -5.95 8.87
C THR A 130 2.96 -7.38 8.55
N ALA A 131 2.28 -8.04 9.47
CA ALA A 131 1.68 -9.37 9.27
C ALA A 131 0.77 -9.39 8.04
N ALA A 132 0.00 -8.32 7.85
CA ALA A 132 -0.94 -8.18 6.75
C ALA A 132 -0.29 -8.36 5.37
N ASN A 133 0.87 -7.75 5.13
CA ASN A 133 1.55 -7.87 3.84
C ASN A 133 2.50 -9.07 3.74
N GLN A 134 2.79 -9.73 4.86
CA GLN A 134 3.66 -10.90 4.89
C GLN A 134 2.89 -12.20 4.67
N TRP A 135 1.81 -12.45 5.45
CA TRP A 135 1.13 -13.75 5.48
C TRP A 135 -0.34 -13.71 5.92
N ALA A 136 -0.81 -12.64 6.58
CA ALA A 136 -2.17 -12.61 7.15
C ALA A 136 -3.21 -12.02 6.18
N GLY A 137 -2.75 -11.32 5.13
CA GLY A 137 -3.65 -10.64 4.19
C GLY A 137 -4.46 -9.52 4.85
N GLY A 138 -5.60 -9.21 4.28
CA GLY A 138 -6.48 -8.16 4.81
C GLY A 138 -6.92 -8.38 6.25
N LEU A 139 -7.06 -9.63 6.67
CA LEU A 139 -7.44 -9.96 8.06
C LEU A 139 -6.40 -9.50 9.08
N GLY A 140 -5.12 -9.38 8.67
CA GLY A 140 -4.03 -8.89 9.51
C GLY A 140 -3.85 -7.37 9.50
N ALA A 141 -4.63 -6.63 8.72
CA ALA A 141 -4.58 -5.17 8.74
C ALA A 141 -4.90 -4.63 10.14
N HIS A 142 -4.25 -3.54 10.53
CA HIS A 142 -4.61 -2.83 11.76
C HIS A 142 -6.09 -2.42 11.72
N PRO A 143 -6.80 -2.40 12.85
CA PRO A 143 -8.21 -2.04 12.89
C PRO A 143 -8.52 -0.77 12.11
N GLY A 144 -9.42 -0.90 11.11
CA GLY A 144 -9.75 0.18 10.17
C GLY A 144 -8.69 0.53 9.14
N ASN A 145 -7.48 -0.05 9.20
CA ASN A 145 -6.34 0.30 8.32
C ASN A 145 -6.11 1.82 8.22
N THR A 146 -6.24 2.53 9.34
CA THR A 146 -6.19 4.00 9.39
C THR A 146 -4.81 4.57 9.13
N ASP A 147 -3.78 3.74 9.19
CA ASP A 147 -2.38 4.05 8.90
C ASP A 147 -1.93 3.64 7.48
N ASN A 148 -2.83 3.01 6.71
CA ASN A 148 -2.59 2.51 5.36
C ASN A 148 -1.40 1.53 5.22
N LEU A 149 -0.95 0.91 6.29
CA LEU A 149 0.17 -0.04 6.22
C LEU A 149 -0.17 -1.32 5.45
N TYR A 150 -1.46 -1.68 5.35
CA TYR A 150 -1.91 -2.75 4.43
C TYR A 150 -2.01 -2.29 2.97
N VAL A 151 -1.60 -1.08 2.65
CA VAL A 151 -1.48 -0.56 1.26
C VAL A 151 -2.81 -0.67 0.49
N ASN A 152 -3.89 -0.15 1.07
CA ASN A 152 -5.19 -0.13 0.40
C ASN A 152 -5.39 1.16 -0.42
N GLU A 153 -4.98 2.29 0.12
CA GLU A 153 -5.11 3.58 -0.54
C GLU A 153 -3.85 3.92 -1.35
N ARG A 154 -4.02 4.61 -2.46
CA ARG A 154 -2.97 5.09 -3.36
C ARG A 154 -3.15 6.58 -3.58
N ILE A 155 -2.04 7.27 -3.73
CA ILE A 155 -2.01 8.71 -3.91
C ILE A 155 -2.01 9.02 -5.41
N SER A 156 -3.04 9.73 -5.86
CA SER A 156 -3.13 10.27 -7.23
C SER A 156 -2.39 11.60 -7.34
N ASN A 157 -2.11 12.04 -8.59
CA ASN A 157 -1.48 13.34 -8.89
C ASN A 157 -0.18 13.57 -8.11
N SER A 158 0.63 12.53 -7.93
CA SER A 158 1.80 12.59 -7.06
C SER A 158 3.11 12.49 -7.83
N VAL A 159 4.13 13.16 -7.29
CA VAL A 159 5.54 12.96 -7.63
C VAL A 159 6.20 12.31 -6.43
N LYS A 160 6.98 11.26 -6.66
CA LYS A 160 7.70 10.54 -5.63
C LYS A 160 9.15 10.34 -6.02
N PHE A 161 10.03 10.55 -5.06
CA PHE A 161 11.45 10.21 -5.14
C PHE A 161 11.75 9.04 -4.21
N ILE A 162 12.55 8.08 -4.68
CA ILE A 162 13.12 7.00 -3.86
C ILE A 162 14.63 6.97 -4.14
N SER A 163 15.43 7.04 -3.09
CA SER A 163 16.89 7.00 -3.18
C SER A 163 17.40 5.63 -3.66
N ASN A 164 18.63 5.59 -4.15
CA ASN A 164 19.39 4.35 -4.23
C ASN A 164 19.66 3.80 -2.80
N ASP A 165 20.17 2.58 -2.75
CA ASP A 165 20.64 1.99 -1.50
C ASP A 165 22.04 2.52 -1.16
N TYR A 166 22.18 3.10 0.03
CA TYR A 166 23.43 3.61 0.58
C TYR A 166 23.86 2.75 1.78
N ALA A 167 24.47 1.61 1.51
CA ALA A 167 24.91 0.66 2.54
C ALA A 167 23.74 0.22 3.47
N GLY A 168 22.60 -0.11 2.88
CA GLY A 168 21.39 -0.52 3.57
C GLY A 168 20.43 0.62 3.91
N PHE A 169 20.85 1.89 3.80
CA PHE A 169 19.99 3.05 4.04
C PHE A 169 19.29 3.50 2.75
N ARG A 170 17.98 3.64 2.80
CA ARG A 170 17.15 4.19 1.73
C ARG A 170 16.13 5.17 2.31
N PHE A 171 15.77 6.17 1.52
CA PHE A 171 14.73 7.14 1.89
C PHE A 171 13.84 7.49 0.70
N SER A 172 12.68 8.02 0.97
CA SER A 172 11.74 8.49 -0.04
C SER A 172 11.00 9.73 0.41
N GLY A 173 10.54 10.49 -0.58
CA GLY A 173 9.63 11.62 -0.39
C GLY A 173 8.54 11.59 -1.45
N LEU A 174 7.31 11.91 -1.07
CA LEU A 174 6.17 12.01 -1.97
C LEU A 174 5.49 13.36 -1.77
N PHE A 175 5.04 13.94 -2.87
CA PHE A 175 4.17 15.12 -2.87
C PHE A 175 3.05 14.94 -3.90
N SER A 176 1.82 15.18 -3.48
CA SER A 176 0.62 15.10 -4.33
C SER A 176 -0.03 16.48 -4.44
N PHE A 177 -0.42 16.83 -5.66
CA PHE A 177 -1.16 18.04 -5.97
C PHE A 177 -2.65 17.74 -5.86
N GLY A 178 -3.38 18.49 -5.04
CA GLY A 178 -4.82 18.27 -4.84
C GLY A 178 -5.67 18.56 -6.07
N GLY A 179 -5.16 19.34 -7.01
CA GLY A 179 -5.82 19.62 -8.30
C GLY A 179 -7.06 20.52 -8.19
N THR A 180 -7.23 21.26 -7.09
CA THR A 180 -8.35 22.19 -6.89
C THR A 180 -7.94 23.58 -7.31
N ALA A 181 -8.61 24.13 -8.31
CA ALA A 181 -8.33 25.49 -8.80
C ALA A 181 -8.61 26.53 -7.68
N GLY A 182 -7.65 27.42 -7.43
CA GLY A 182 -7.75 28.43 -6.40
C GLY A 182 -7.46 27.95 -4.96
N ASP A 183 -7.30 26.65 -4.73
CA ASP A 183 -6.96 26.08 -3.43
C ASP A 183 -5.89 24.99 -3.56
N PHE A 184 -4.63 25.44 -3.49
CA PHE A 184 -3.48 24.52 -3.58
C PHE A 184 -3.37 23.53 -2.41
N SER A 185 -4.00 23.84 -1.27
CA SER A 185 -3.92 23.01 -0.08
C SER A 185 -4.93 21.87 -0.06
N ASN A 186 -6.02 21.99 -0.79
CA ASN A 186 -7.11 21.00 -0.81
C ASN A 186 -6.67 19.69 -1.47
N ASN A 187 -6.98 18.55 -0.87
CA ASN A 187 -6.58 17.19 -1.30
C ASN A 187 -5.06 16.98 -1.43
N ARG A 188 -4.25 17.83 -0.84
CA ARG A 188 -2.79 17.71 -0.90
C ARG A 188 -2.31 16.63 0.05
N VAL A 189 -1.41 15.75 -0.44
CA VAL A 189 -0.72 14.77 0.38
C VAL A 189 0.78 14.96 0.24
N TRP A 190 1.51 14.86 1.33
CA TRP A 190 2.96 14.74 1.32
C TRP A 190 3.41 13.72 2.34
N GLY A 191 4.53 13.07 2.09
CA GLY A 191 5.07 12.07 2.99
C GLY A 191 6.57 11.90 2.81
N LEU A 192 7.20 11.47 3.90
CA LEU A 192 8.61 11.10 3.96
C LEU A 192 8.71 9.71 4.56
N GLY A 193 9.73 8.97 4.16
CA GLY A 193 10.01 7.65 4.72
C GLY A 193 11.48 7.30 4.60
N ALA A 194 11.96 6.47 5.52
CA ALA A 194 13.31 5.93 5.47
C ALA A 194 13.34 4.51 6.01
N THR A 195 14.28 3.72 5.54
CA THR A 195 14.56 2.37 6.05
C THR A 195 16.06 2.14 6.12
N TYR A 196 16.45 1.34 7.08
CA TYR A 196 17.82 0.82 7.20
C TYR A 196 17.77 -0.68 7.39
N ALA A 197 18.54 -1.40 6.56
CA ALA A 197 18.66 -2.85 6.62
C ALA A 197 20.14 -3.24 6.74
N ASN A 198 20.47 -4.09 7.72
CA ASN A 198 21.81 -4.60 7.89
C ASN A 198 21.77 -6.05 8.40
N GLY A 199 22.16 -6.99 7.56
CA GLY A 199 22.07 -8.41 7.86
C GLY A 199 20.63 -8.83 8.22
N PRO A 200 20.39 -9.40 9.41
CA PRO A 200 19.07 -9.85 9.82
C PRO A 200 18.13 -8.73 10.31
N PHE A 201 18.62 -7.52 10.45
CA PHE A 201 17.91 -6.40 11.04
C PHE A 201 17.39 -5.43 9.98
N VAL A 202 16.13 -5.04 10.11
CA VAL A 202 15.49 -3.99 9.31
C VAL A 202 14.74 -3.05 10.25
N VAL A 203 14.88 -1.75 10.05
CA VAL A 203 14.08 -0.73 10.71
C VAL A 203 13.59 0.28 9.69
N ALA A 204 12.38 0.79 9.87
CA ALA A 204 11.80 1.80 8.99
C ALA A 204 10.96 2.80 9.79
N ALA A 205 10.88 4.03 9.28
CA ALA A 205 10.02 5.07 9.80
C ALA A 205 9.41 5.87 8.66
N SER A 206 8.22 6.40 8.88
CA SER A 206 7.52 7.22 7.90
C SER A 206 6.62 8.25 8.55
N TYR A 207 6.33 9.30 7.78
CA TYR A 207 5.33 10.29 8.10
C TYR A 207 4.55 10.67 6.84
N VAL A 208 3.23 10.73 6.95
CA VAL A 208 2.31 11.14 5.87
C VAL A 208 1.35 12.20 6.43
N ASN A 209 1.11 13.24 5.64
CA ASN A 209 0.14 14.29 5.93
C ASN A 209 -0.78 14.49 4.73
N ALA A 210 -2.08 14.34 4.93
CA ALA A 210 -3.11 14.63 3.94
C ALA A 210 -3.98 15.80 4.43
N THR A 211 -4.10 16.83 3.61
CA THR A 211 -4.91 18.02 3.91
C THR A 211 -6.20 17.96 3.12
N THR A 212 -7.32 18.08 3.81
CA THR A 212 -8.67 18.01 3.26
C THR A 212 -8.84 16.76 2.37
N PRO A 213 -8.57 15.55 2.89
CA PRO A 213 -8.71 14.33 2.11
C PRO A 213 -10.17 14.18 1.67
N ASN A 214 -10.37 13.81 0.42
CA ASN A 214 -11.72 13.62 -0.15
C ASN A 214 -12.28 12.21 0.06
N THR A 215 -11.51 11.35 0.70
CA THR A 215 -11.93 10.02 1.16
C THR A 215 -11.68 9.90 2.65
N GLY A 216 -12.16 8.85 3.28
CA GLY A 216 -11.91 8.59 4.70
C GLY A 216 -10.41 8.54 5.06
N LEU A 217 -9.55 8.20 4.11
CA LEU A 217 -8.11 8.21 4.25
C LEU A 217 -7.50 9.29 3.34
N PHE A 218 -7.25 9.00 2.08
CA PHE A 218 -6.78 9.95 1.08
C PHE A 218 -6.79 9.33 -0.32
N ASP A 219 -7.05 10.12 -1.34
CA ASP A 219 -6.98 9.69 -2.74
C ASP A 219 -6.20 10.69 -3.61
N GLY A 220 -6.20 11.97 -3.24
CA GLY A 220 -5.54 13.02 -4.02
C GLY A 220 -6.25 13.34 -5.35
N THR A 221 -7.53 12.98 -5.50
CA THR A 221 -8.30 13.24 -6.72
C THR A 221 -9.33 14.34 -6.46
N ALA A 222 -9.17 15.49 -7.12
CA ALA A 222 -10.09 16.61 -7.00
C ALA A 222 -11.52 16.20 -7.42
N GLY A 223 -12.52 16.65 -6.66
CA GLY A 223 -13.93 16.44 -6.95
C GLY A 223 -14.44 15.00 -6.81
N ALA A 224 -13.60 14.05 -6.38
CA ALA A 224 -14.08 12.72 -6.05
C ALA A 224 -15.00 12.77 -4.82
N ALA A 225 -16.14 12.08 -4.90
CA ALA A 225 -16.99 11.92 -3.72
C ALA A 225 -16.20 11.19 -2.62
N ALA A 226 -16.41 11.60 -1.37
CA ALA A 226 -15.85 10.93 -0.22
C ALA A 226 -16.43 9.51 -0.11
N ILE A 227 -15.76 8.55 -0.71
CA ILE A 227 -16.11 7.15 -0.60
C ILE A 227 -15.11 6.54 0.37
N SER A 228 -15.55 6.24 1.59
CA SER A 228 -14.82 5.31 2.43
C SER A 228 -14.99 3.93 1.80
N PRO A 229 -13.94 3.29 1.27
CA PRO A 229 -14.07 1.99 0.59
C PRO A 229 -14.62 0.91 1.53
N ASN A 230 -14.60 1.17 2.83
CA ASN A 230 -15.05 0.23 3.84
C ASN A 230 -15.80 0.96 4.95
N ASN A 231 -16.88 1.48 4.71
CA ASN A 231 -17.80 2.12 5.68
C ASN A 231 -17.78 1.41 7.08
N THR A 232 -16.59 1.32 7.66
CA THR A 232 -16.34 0.66 8.94
C THR A 232 -16.64 1.64 10.07
N PRO A 233 -17.33 1.24 11.11
CA PRO A 233 -17.61 2.09 12.28
C PRO A 233 -16.32 2.52 13.01
N ILE A 234 -15.19 1.84 12.74
CA ILE A 234 -13.91 2.17 13.37
C ILE A 234 -13.50 3.63 13.09
N TYR A 235 -13.66 4.13 11.84
CA TYR A 235 -13.22 5.49 11.48
C TYR A 235 -14.19 6.28 10.58
N SER A 236 -15.28 5.70 10.11
CA SER A 236 -16.18 6.36 9.14
C SER A 236 -16.72 7.71 9.64
N GLY A 237 -16.95 7.87 10.93
CA GLY A 237 -17.36 9.14 11.55
C GLY A 237 -16.28 10.22 11.59
N TYR A 238 -15.02 9.87 11.29
CA TYR A 238 -13.88 10.79 11.23
C TYR A 238 -13.51 11.21 9.81
N ALA A 239 -14.26 10.76 8.79
CA ALA A 239 -14.01 11.10 7.38
C ALA A 239 -14.11 12.60 7.07
N SER A 240 -14.75 13.38 7.94
CA SER A 240 -14.86 14.84 7.85
C SER A 240 -13.64 15.60 8.37
N ALA A 241 -12.56 14.93 8.74
CA ALA A 241 -11.34 15.56 9.21
C ALA A 241 -10.72 16.47 8.15
N ARG A 242 -10.26 17.65 8.58
CA ARG A 242 -9.51 18.56 7.71
C ARG A 242 -8.12 18.03 7.39
N THR A 243 -7.51 17.32 8.34
CA THR A 243 -6.16 16.79 8.17
C THR A 243 -6.08 15.37 8.70
N LEU A 244 -5.50 14.47 7.91
CA LEU A 244 -5.07 13.16 8.34
C LEU A 244 -3.54 13.14 8.42
N GLN A 245 -3.00 12.84 9.60
CA GLN A 245 -1.57 12.66 9.85
C GLN A 245 -1.30 11.24 10.28
N ILE A 246 -0.28 10.62 9.69
CA ILE A 246 0.14 9.26 10.01
C ILE A 246 1.64 9.29 10.29
N ALA A 247 2.05 8.89 11.47
CA ALA A 247 3.44 8.64 11.82
C ALA A 247 3.60 7.16 12.16
N ALA A 248 4.59 6.49 11.60
CA ALA A 248 4.81 5.08 11.86
C ALA A 248 6.30 4.75 11.96
N VAL A 249 6.62 3.80 12.82
CA VAL A 249 7.94 3.22 13.00
C VAL A 249 7.81 1.72 13.21
N GLY A 250 8.74 0.95 12.68
CA GLY A 250 8.74 -0.49 12.88
C GLY A 250 10.09 -1.11 12.57
N GLY A 251 10.27 -2.33 13.02
CA GLY A 251 11.46 -3.10 12.71
C GLY A 251 11.17 -4.59 12.71
N ALA A 252 12.09 -5.33 12.09
CA ALA A 252 12.06 -6.78 12.07
C ALA A 252 13.47 -7.34 12.27
N TYR A 253 13.53 -8.50 12.90
CA TYR A 253 14.75 -9.27 13.08
C TYR A 253 14.54 -10.71 12.63
N THR A 254 15.41 -11.18 11.74
CA THR A 254 15.36 -12.55 11.22
C THR A 254 16.43 -13.40 11.85
N PHE A 255 16.03 -14.50 12.49
CA PHE A 255 16.94 -15.48 13.09
C PHE A 255 16.65 -16.87 12.49
N GLY A 256 17.54 -17.34 11.63
CA GLY A 256 17.33 -18.59 10.91
C GLY A 256 16.04 -18.57 10.10
N ALA A 257 15.11 -19.47 10.40
CA ALA A 257 13.81 -19.57 9.75
C ALA A 257 12.72 -18.67 10.38
N ALA A 258 13.03 -17.98 11.48
CA ALA A 258 12.10 -17.14 12.24
C ALA A 258 12.32 -15.65 11.95
N THR A 259 11.24 -14.89 11.82
CA THR A 259 11.28 -13.43 11.78
C THR A 259 10.29 -12.85 12.79
N PHE A 260 10.75 -11.93 13.61
CA PHE A 260 9.95 -11.14 14.54
C PHE A 260 9.81 -9.73 13.99
N GLY A 261 8.61 -9.17 14.04
CA GLY A 261 8.31 -7.79 13.70
C GLY A 261 7.62 -7.07 14.85
N LEU A 262 7.95 -5.79 15.00
CA LEU A 262 7.27 -4.86 15.91
C LEU A 262 7.02 -3.56 15.18
N ILE A 263 5.77 -3.11 15.14
CA ILE A 263 5.35 -1.91 14.44
C ILE A 263 4.48 -1.06 15.37
N TYR A 264 4.74 0.24 15.38
CA TYR A 264 3.87 1.24 15.99
C TYR A 264 3.45 2.27 14.95
N SER A 265 2.18 2.62 14.95
CA SER A 265 1.67 3.75 14.16
C SER A 265 0.73 4.63 14.97
N ASN A 266 0.75 5.92 14.64
CA ASN A 266 -0.13 6.94 15.20
C ASN A 266 -0.82 7.67 14.05
N SER A 267 -2.15 7.55 13.96
CA SER A 267 -2.97 8.23 12.95
C SER A 267 -3.89 9.23 13.61
N LYS A 268 -3.87 10.49 13.14
CA LYS A 268 -4.66 11.60 13.69
C LYS A 268 -5.58 12.17 12.64
N PHE A 269 -6.89 12.12 12.91
CA PHE A 269 -7.94 12.80 12.18
C PHE A 269 -8.24 14.10 12.91
N LYS A 270 -7.77 15.24 12.38
CA LYS A 270 -7.79 16.54 13.03
C LYS A 270 -8.87 17.44 12.46
N ASP A 271 -9.40 18.31 13.32
CA ASP A 271 -10.41 19.32 12.96
C ASP A 271 -11.63 18.69 12.27
N LEU A 272 -12.27 17.75 12.97
CA LEU A 272 -13.45 17.03 12.48
C LEU A 272 -14.58 18.00 12.13
N GLY A 273 -15.22 17.81 11.00
CA GLY A 273 -16.27 18.69 10.48
C GLY A 273 -15.77 19.86 9.63
N SER A 274 -14.46 20.01 9.48
CA SER A 274 -13.84 21.07 8.67
C SER A 274 -13.33 20.54 7.31
N GLY A 275 -13.44 19.25 7.03
CA GLY A 275 -13.06 18.62 5.78
C GLY A 275 -14.15 18.66 4.71
N ALA A 276 -13.81 18.27 3.49
CA ALA A 276 -14.73 18.24 2.34
C ALA A 276 -15.73 17.06 2.37
N ALA A 277 -15.44 16.04 3.17
CA ALA A 277 -16.26 14.83 3.29
C ALA A 277 -17.44 15.02 4.26
N ALA A 278 -18.33 14.03 4.31
CA ALA A 278 -19.59 14.02 5.05
C ALA A 278 -19.60 14.75 6.40
N ALA A 279 -20.77 15.24 6.81
CA ALA A 279 -20.95 15.90 8.10
C ALA A 279 -20.42 15.02 9.26
N PRO A 280 -19.71 15.61 10.23
CA PRO A 280 -19.22 14.88 11.39
C PRO A 280 -20.38 14.37 12.24
N VAL A 281 -20.15 13.34 13.03
CA VAL A 281 -20.99 13.09 14.20
C VAL A 281 -20.93 14.37 15.06
N ALA A 282 -22.08 14.99 15.28
CA ALA A 282 -22.15 16.37 15.83
C ALA A 282 -21.32 16.58 17.12
N ARG A 283 -21.26 15.53 17.97
CA ARG A 283 -20.50 15.58 19.22
C ARG A 283 -18.97 15.59 19.06
N PHE A 284 -18.46 15.31 17.84
CA PHE A 284 -17.02 15.26 17.53
C PHE A 284 -16.56 16.46 16.70
N ALA A 285 -17.47 17.40 16.39
CA ALA A 285 -17.13 18.55 15.57
C ALA A 285 -16.05 19.42 16.25
N GLY A 286 -14.97 19.71 15.52
CA GLY A 286 -13.81 20.47 16.02
C GLY A 286 -12.77 19.63 16.76
N ASP A 287 -13.08 18.40 17.12
CA ASP A 287 -12.18 17.52 17.86
C ASP A 287 -11.13 16.84 16.96
N THR A 288 -10.22 16.15 17.61
CA THR A 288 -9.22 15.28 16.98
C THR A 288 -9.43 13.84 17.46
N ALA A 289 -9.53 12.91 16.52
CA ALA A 289 -9.46 11.48 16.83
C ALA A 289 -8.05 10.95 16.57
N THR A 290 -7.49 10.24 17.54
CA THR A 290 -6.16 9.66 17.44
C THR A 290 -6.26 8.15 17.56
N PHE A 291 -5.56 7.43 16.68
CA PHE A 291 -5.36 5.98 16.73
C PHE A 291 -3.91 5.69 17.05
N ASP A 292 -3.67 4.90 18.10
CA ASP A 292 -2.38 4.30 18.39
C ASP A 292 -2.48 2.80 18.13
N ASN A 293 -1.71 2.31 17.15
CA ASN A 293 -1.64 0.90 16.80
C ASN A 293 -0.29 0.33 17.24
N LEU A 294 -0.31 -0.83 17.86
CA LEU A 294 0.87 -1.61 18.18
C LEU A 294 0.69 -3.03 17.65
N GLU A 295 1.55 -3.43 16.71
CA GLU A 295 1.59 -4.78 16.18
C GLU A 295 2.87 -5.49 16.63
N ALA A 296 2.71 -6.72 17.14
CA ALA A 296 3.79 -7.70 17.25
C ALA A 296 3.46 -8.89 16.35
N ASN A 297 4.38 -9.23 15.44
CA ASN A 297 4.18 -10.33 14.53
C ASN A 297 5.36 -11.30 14.52
N PHE A 298 5.06 -12.53 14.18
CA PHE A 298 6.02 -13.61 14.05
C PHE A 298 5.68 -14.45 12.84
N ARG A 299 6.69 -14.79 12.04
CA ARG A 299 6.58 -15.78 10.98
C ARG A 299 7.69 -16.80 11.11
N TYR A 300 7.40 -18.04 10.74
CA TYR A 300 8.33 -19.16 10.79
C TYR A 300 8.25 -19.98 9.49
N GLN A 301 9.37 -20.09 8.78
CA GLN A 301 9.51 -20.95 7.61
C GLN A 301 9.76 -22.39 8.09
N LEU A 302 8.69 -23.17 8.31
CA LEU A 302 8.76 -24.51 8.84
C LEU A 302 9.48 -25.48 7.89
N SER A 303 9.26 -25.28 6.58
CA SER A 303 9.94 -25.99 5.49
C SER A 303 10.01 -25.09 4.26
N PRO A 304 10.75 -25.44 3.20
CA PRO A 304 10.72 -24.65 1.96
C PRO A 304 9.31 -24.45 1.37
N ALA A 305 8.37 -25.34 1.70
CA ALA A 305 7.00 -25.30 1.23
C ALA A 305 5.98 -24.77 2.24
N THR A 306 6.37 -24.54 3.51
CA THR A 306 5.38 -24.22 4.57
C THR A 306 5.83 -23.04 5.37
N LEU A 307 5.02 -21.98 5.42
CA LEU A 307 5.18 -20.81 6.26
C LEU A 307 4.04 -20.76 7.29
N LEU A 308 4.37 -20.47 8.54
CA LEU A 308 3.42 -20.24 9.63
C LEU A 308 3.56 -18.80 10.12
N GLY A 309 2.46 -18.22 10.57
CA GLY A 309 2.45 -16.86 11.11
C GLY A 309 1.47 -16.69 12.26
N VAL A 310 1.83 -15.81 13.19
CA VAL A 310 0.97 -15.33 14.25
C VAL A 310 1.23 -13.83 14.48
N ALA A 311 0.19 -13.06 14.77
CA ALA A 311 0.31 -11.65 15.10
C ALA A 311 -0.73 -11.23 16.13
N TYR A 312 -0.37 -10.20 16.89
CA TYR A 312 -1.26 -9.50 17.79
C TYR A 312 -1.21 -8.00 17.48
N ASN A 313 -2.39 -7.41 17.29
CA ASN A 313 -2.57 -5.97 17.11
C ASN A 313 -3.39 -5.41 18.26
N TYR A 314 -2.88 -4.37 18.91
CA TYR A 314 -3.61 -3.55 19.85
C TYR A 314 -3.81 -2.17 19.27
N THR A 315 -5.06 -1.72 19.19
CA THR A 315 -5.40 -0.36 18.75
C THR A 315 -6.18 0.34 19.86
N ARG A 316 -5.75 1.53 20.20
CA ARG A 316 -6.49 2.44 21.08
C ARG A 316 -6.86 3.70 20.30
N THR A 317 -8.12 4.11 20.40
CA THR A 317 -8.55 5.43 19.94
C THR A 317 -8.76 6.35 21.13
N HIS A 318 -8.43 7.64 20.98
CA HIS A 318 -8.67 8.64 21.99
C HIS A 318 -8.91 10.03 21.38
N GLY A 319 -9.42 10.96 22.17
CA GLY A 319 -9.91 12.28 21.72
C GLY A 319 -11.37 12.20 21.32
N ALA A 320 -11.68 12.33 20.03
CA ALA A 320 -13.03 12.10 19.54
C ALA A 320 -13.35 10.59 19.53
N GLY A 321 -13.99 10.10 20.56
CA GLY A 321 -14.26 8.68 20.81
C GLY A 321 -13.12 8.01 21.62
N GLU A 322 -13.47 6.94 22.28
CA GLU A 322 -12.54 6.11 23.05
C GLU A 322 -12.88 4.63 22.83
N ALA A 323 -12.20 4.00 21.91
CA ALA A 323 -12.36 2.60 21.61
C ALA A 323 -11.03 1.85 21.73
N HIS A 324 -11.12 0.56 22.03
CA HIS A 324 -9.99 -0.36 22.07
C HIS A 324 -10.31 -1.56 21.20
N TYR A 325 -9.34 -1.97 20.42
CA TYR A 325 -9.42 -3.16 19.58
C TYR A 325 -8.25 -4.07 19.88
N ASN A 326 -8.56 -5.31 20.22
CA ASN A 326 -7.58 -6.38 20.37
C ASN A 326 -7.79 -7.36 19.23
N GLN A 327 -6.76 -7.62 18.44
CA GLN A 327 -6.85 -8.49 17.28
C GLN A 327 -5.73 -9.52 17.29
N VAL A 328 -6.09 -10.78 17.10
CA VAL A 328 -5.16 -11.90 16.94
C VAL A 328 -5.32 -12.46 15.54
N ASN A 329 -4.21 -12.71 14.87
CA ASN A 329 -4.18 -13.36 13.57
C ASN A 329 -3.29 -14.59 13.62
N ALA A 330 -3.70 -15.65 12.92
CA ALA A 330 -2.91 -16.85 12.68
C ALA A 330 -3.05 -17.28 11.22
N GLY A 331 -1.98 -17.82 10.65
CA GLY A 331 -1.99 -18.24 9.25
C GLY A 331 -0.98 -19.35 8.97
N ALA A 332 -1.30 -20.14 7.95
CA ALA A 332 -0.42 -21.12 7.33
C ALA A 332 -0.50 -20.95 5.82
N ASP A 333 0.64 -20.92 5.14
CA ASP A 333 0.74 -20.84 3.70
C ASP A 333 1.56 -22.05 3.20
N TYR A 334 0.99 -22.83 2.27
CA TYR A 334 1.62 -24.01 1.69
C TYR A 334 1.91 -23.78 0.20
N PHE A 335 3.19 -23.65 -0.14
CA PHE A 335 3.66 -23.39 -1.50
C PHE A 335 3.68 -24.66 -2.32
N LEU A 336 2.70 -24.83 -3.21
CA LEU A 336 2.67 -25.89 -4.22
C LEU A 336 3.78 -25.69 -5.28
N SER A 337 4.12 -24.42 -5.52
CA SER A 337 5.24 -23.99 -6.38
C SER A 337 5.69 -22.58 -6.01
N LYS A 338 6.71 -22.04 -6.68
CA LYS A 338 7.13 -20.63 -6.53
C LYS A 338 6.01 -19.62 -6.87
N ARG A 339 4.98 -20.05 -7.61
CA ARG A 339 3.90 -19.19 -8.11
C ARG A 339 2.52 -19.54 -7.55
N THR A 340 2.36 -20.72 -6.96
CA THR A 340 1.04 -21.23 -6.53
C THR A 340 1.12 -21.67 -5.08
N ASP A 341 0.22 -21.17 -4.28
CA ASP A 341 0.10 -21.51 -2.86
C ASP A 341 -1.36 -21.67 -2.44
N VAL A 342 -1.57 -22.54 -1.45
CA VAL A 342 -2.83 -22.70 -0.73
C VAL A 342 -2.62 -22.21 0.69
N TYR A 343 -3.52 -21.39 1.20
CA TYR A 343 -3.38 -20.80 2.51
C TYR A 343 -4.62 -20.99 3.38
N LEU A 344 -4.40 -21.02 4.68
CA LEU A 344 -5.42 -20.88 5.71
C LEU A 344 -5.05 -19.67 6.57
N SER A 345 -5.96 -18.73 6.72
CA SER A 345 -5.78 -17.58 7.60
C SER A 345 -7.00 -17.39 8.50
N ALA A 346 -6.77 -16.92 9.71
CA ALA A 346 -7.79 -16.62 10.70
C ALA A 346 -7.50 -15.27 11.37
N GLY A 347 -8.55 -14.51 11.63
CA GLY A 347 -8.52 -13.30 12.43
C GLY A 347 -9.63 -13.32 13.46
N TRP A 348 -9.29 -12.95 14.68
CA TRP A 348 -10.24 -12.70 15.76
C TRP A 348 -10.02 -11.30 16.30
N GLN A 349 -11.12 -10.54 16.45
CA GLN A 349 -11.06 -9.19 16.99
C GLN A 349 -12.09 -9.00 18.10
N ALA A 350 -11.68 -8.31 19.17
CA ALA A 350 -12.53 -7.82 20.23
C ALA A 350 -12.46 -6.28 20.28
N ALA A 351 -13.62 -5.64 20.35
CA ALA A 351 -13.78 -4.19 20.44
C ALA A 351 -14.44 -3.80 21.76
N SER A 352 -14.11 -2.63 22.27
CA SER A 352 -14.74 -2.03 23.47
C SER A 352 -14.67 -0.50 23.40
N GLY A 353 -15.52 0.16 24.20
CA GLY A 353 -15.57 1.62 24.24
C GLY A 353 -16.55 2.19 23.20
N ILE A 354 -16.27 3.40 22.72
CA ILE A 354 -17.12 4.16 21.81
C ILE A 354 -16.38 4.42 20.50
N ASP A 355 -16.95 4.00 19.38
CA ASP A 355 -16.36 4.12 18.05
C ASP A 355 -16.60 5.49 17.39
N SER A 356 -16.16 5.65 16.14
CA SER A 356 -16.27 6.89 15.38
C SER A 356 -17.71 7.32 15.09
N THR A 357 -18.66 6.40 15.16
CA THR A 357 -20.10 6.69 14.93
C THR A 357 -20.78 7.17 16.20
N GLY A 358 -20.08 7.12 17.34
CA GLY A 358 -20.60 7.51 18.61
C GLY A 358 -21.37 6.44 19.35
N HIS A 359 -21.33 5.21 18.90
CA HIS A 359 -21.95 4.05 19.49
C HIS A 359 -20.93 3.13 20.16
N ALA A 360 -21.41 2.11 20.87
CA ALA A 360 -20.56 1.07 21.39
C ALA A 360 -19.75 0.42 20.26
N ALA A 361 -18.42 0.33 20.45
CA ALA A 361 -17.52 -0.18 19.43
C ALA A 361 -17.83 -1.63 19.06
N THR A 362 -17.89 -1.91 17.78
CA THR A 362 -18.10 -3.24 17.24
C THR A 362 -16.85 -3.74 16.52
N ALA A 363 -16.65 -5.06 16.52
CA ALA A 363 -15.53 -5.66 15.82
C ALA A 363 -15.73 -5.59 14.29
N ALA A 364 -14.65 -5.28 13.57
CA ALA A 364 -14.68 -5.13 12.12
C ALA A 364 -13.32 -5.53 11.51
N LEU A 365 -13.16 -6.81 11.23
CA LEU A 365 -11.98 -7.34 10.54
C LEU A 365 -12.02 -6.98 9.06
N TRP A 366 -10.96 -6.36 8.58
CA TRP A 366 -10.81 -6.01 7.18
C TRP A 366 -10.65 -7.26 6.28
N PRO A 367 -11.23 -7.34 5.08
CA PRO A 367 -12.19 -6.41 4.45
C PRO A 367 -13.65 -6.83 4.68
N ILE A 368 -13.93 -7.53 5.76
CA ILE A 368 -15.24 -8.13 6.04
C ILE A 368 -16.17 -7.07 6.66
N THR A 369 -17.46 -7.19 6.36
CA THR A 369 -18.49 -6.35 6.98
C THR A 369 -18.42 -6.46 8.50
N ALA A 370 -18.54 -5.33 9.19
CA ALA A 370 -18.49 -5.24 10.65
C ALA A 370 -19.54 -6.16 11.32
N SER A 371 -19.14 -6.69 12.47
CA SER A 371 -20.05 -7.38 13.38
C SER A 371 -21.10 -6.42 13.95
N SER A 372 -22.21 -6.92 14.43
CA SER A 372 -23.13 -6.17 15.29
C SER A 372 -22.77 -6.28 16.77
N THR A 373 -21.71 -7.02 17.12
CA THR A 373 -21.23 -7.23 18.47
C THR A 373 -19.79 -6.79 18.63
N SER A 374 -19.31 -6.80 19.85
CA SER A 374 -17.91 -6.49 20.17
C SER A 374 -16.90 -7.54 19.68
N HIS A 375 -17.33 -8.66 19.11
CA HIS A 375 -16.42 -9.74 18.69
C HIS A 375 -16.69 -10.14 17.22
N GLN A 376 -15.63 -10.49 16.52
CA GLN A 376 -15.71 -11.08 15.18
C GLN A 376 -14.60 -12.12 15.01
N LEU A 377 -14.96 -13.27 14.45
CA LEU A 377 -14.03 -14.30 14.00
C LEU A 377 -14.22 -14.49 12.50
N VAL A 378 -13.13 -14.45 11.75
CA VAL A 378 -13.11 -14.71 10.32
C VAL A 378 -12.02 -15.73 10.02
N THR A 379 -12.37 -16.71 9.19
CA THR A 379 -11.41 -17.69 8.65
C THR A 379 -11.50 -17.72 7.13
N ALA A 380 -10.37 -17.94 6.45
CA ALA A 380 -10.28 -17.99 5.01
C ALA A 380 -9.38 -19.14 4.57
N LEU A 381 -9.89 -19.97 3.67
CA LEU A 381 -9.13 -20.99 2.94
C LEU A 381 -9.07 -20.55 1.49
N GLY A 382 -7.87 -20.35 0.95
CA GLY A 382 -7.72 -19.79 -0.40
C GLY A 382 -6.60 -20.41 -1.21
N LEU A 383 -6.66 -20.09 -2.50
CA LEU A 383 -5.67 -20.44 -3.52
C LEU A 383 -5.20 -19.15 -4.16
N ARG A 384 -3.87 -18.97 -4.23
CA ARG A 384 -3.24 -17.85 -4.92
C ARG A 384 -2.31 -18.36 -6.03
N HIS A 385 -2.41 -17.74 -7.20
CA HIS A 385 -1.52 -18.02 -8.34
C HIS A 385 -0.94 -16.72 -8.88
N LYS A 386 0.39 -16.69 -9.07
CA LYS A 386 1.17 -15.56 -9.63
C LYS A 386 1.63 -15.91 -11.05
N PHE A 387 1.56 -14.97 -11.97
CA PHE A 387 2.00 -15.14 -13.36
C PHE A 387 2.82 -13.96 -13.87
#